data_125db6c719fd6c69e7210f1a3a507d54
#
_entry.id   125db6c719fd6c69e7210f1a3a507d54
#
_cell.length_a   1.000
_cell.length_b   1.000
_cell.length_c   1.000
_cell.angle_alpha   90.00
_cell.angle_beta   90.00
_cell.angle_gamma   90.00
#
_symmetry.space_group_name_H-M   'P 1'
#
loop_
_entity.id
_entity.type
_entity.pdbx_description
1 polymer ?
#
loop_
_entity_poly.entity_id
_entity_poly.type
_entity_poly.pdbx_seq_one_letter_code
_entity_poly.pdbx_strand_id
1 'polypeptide(L)'
;INNAGISDFSPITETSIEDFDRILSINLRPVFITSRFIAIHRQSQTTSNPYGRIINICSTRYLMSESGSEGYAASKGGIYSLTHALALSLAQFHITVNSIAPGWIQTHDYDRLRPEDHAQHPSRRVGKPEDIARMCRFLCEEGNDFINGENITIDGGMTKKMIYTE
;
A
#
# COMPACT_ATOMS: atom_id res chain seq x y z
N ILE A 1 -1.30 -10.94 1.50
CA ILE A 1 -1.13 -9.50 1.76
C ILE A 1 0.36 -9.19 1.78
N ASN A 2 0.81 -8.26 0.95
CA ASN A 2 2.18 -7.75 0.91
C ASN A 2 2.25 -6.48 1.77
N ASN A 3 2.72 -6.60 3.01
CA ASN A 3 2.76 -5.51 3.99
C ASN A 3 4.18 -5.14 4.45
N ALA A 4 5.16 -6.03 4.29
CA ALA A 4 6.53 -5.76 4.73
C ALA A 4 7.10 -4.51 4.04
N GLY A 5 7.76 -3.66 4.81
CA GLY A 5 8.36 -2.44 4.27
C GLY A 5 9.10 -1.66 5.34
N ILE A 6 10.00 -0.80 4.87
CA ILE A 6 10.77 0.15 5.68
C ILE A 6 10.53 1.58 5.17
N SER A 7 10.75 2.55 6.04
CA SER A 7 10.68 3.98 5.72
C SER A 7 11.88 4.68 6.33
N ASP A 8 12.92 4.88 5.53
CA ASP A 8 14.08 5.67 5.92
C ASP A 8 14.06 6.98 5.14
N PHE A 9 14.22 8.07 5.86
CA PHE A 9 14.20 9.43 5.31
C PHE A 9 15.52 10.12 5.63
N SER A 10 16.17 10.65 4.61
CA SER A 10 17.39 11.44 4.75
C SER A 10 17.50 12.48 3.64
N PRO A 11 18.26 13.58 3.85
CA PRO A 11 18.49 14.55 2.79
C PRO A 11 19.04 13.87 1.52
N ILE A 12 18.57 14.28 0.36
CA ILE A 12 18.97 13.68 -0.93
C ILE A 12 20.49 13.68 -1.15
N THR A 13 21.18 14.66 -0.59
CA THR A 13 22.65 14.77 -0.67
C THR A 13 23.38 13.77 0.22
N GLU A 14 22.69 13.15 1.18
CA GLU A 14 23.23 12.21 2.15
C GLU A 14 22.72 10.77 1.90
N THR A 15 21.68 10.62 1.09
CA THR A 15 21.14 9.30 0.72
C THR A 15 22.10 8.60 -0.23
N SER A 16 22.64 7.46 0.19
CA SER A 16 23.47 6.64 -0.69
C SER A 16 22.62 5.90 -1.74
N ILE A 17 23.24 5.49 -2.83
CA ILE A 17 22.58 4.64 -3.85
C ILE A 17 22.18 3.31 -3.24
N GLU A 18 23.03 2.77 -2.36
CA GLU A 18 22.78 1.52 -1.64
C GLU A 18 21.55 1.61 -0.72
N ASP A 19 21.33 2.74 -0.05
CA ASP A 19 20.12 2.95 0.77
C ASP A 19 18.87 3.05 -0.08
N PHE A 20 18.94 3.77 -1.19
CA PHE A 20 17.85 3.83 -2.16
C PHE A 20 17.48 2.43 -2.68
N ASP A 21 18.47 1.66 -3.13
CA ASP A 21 18.28 0.30 -3.65
C ASP A 21 17.76 -0.66 -2.56
N ARG A 22 18.22 -0.50 -1.32
CA ARG A 22 17.73 -1.27 -0.17
C ARG A 22 16.23 -1.05 0.07
N ILE A 23 15.76 0.21 0.02
CA ILE A 23 14.35 0.53 0.17
C ILE A 23 13.51 -0.13 -0.93
N LEU A 24 13.93 -0.01 -2.19
CA LEU A 24 13.25 -0.66 -3.32
C LEU A 24 13.25 -2.19 -3.18
N SER A 25 14.38 -2.75 -2.78
CA SER A 25 14.54 -4.19 -2.61
C SER A 25 13.64 -4.77 -1.52
N ILE A 26 13.41 -4.02 -0.43
CA ILE A 26 12.56 -4.46 0.68
C ILE A 26 11.09 -4.17 0.42
N ASN A 27 10.75 -3.01 -0.12
CA ASN A 27 9.36 -2.57 -0.25
C ASN A 27 8.69 -3.06 -1.53
N LEU A 28 9.36 -2.96 -2.67
CA LEU A 28 8.75 -3.16 -3.99
C LEU A 28 9.01 -4.58 -4.54
N ARG A 29 10.24 -5.02 -4.52
CA ARG A 29 10.64 -6.29 -5.10
C ARG A 29 9.86 -7.51 -4.56
N PRO A 30 9.55 -7.63 -3.25
CA PRO A 30 8.77 -8.73 -2.71
C PRO A 30 7.36 -8.83 -3.28
N VAL A 31 6.72 -7.70 -3.62
CA VAL A 31 5.39 -7.69 -4.24
C VAL A 31 5.40 -8.46 -5.56
N PHE A 32 6.41 -8.24 -6.39
CA PHE A 32 6.59 -9.01 -7.63
C PHE A 32 6.91 -10.49 -7.36
N ILE A 33 7.85 -10.76 -6.45
CA ILE A 33 8.30 -12.12 -6.15
C ILE A 33 7.14 -12.99 -5.64
N THR A 34 6.39 -12.51 -4.65
CA THR A 34 5.27 -13.23 -4.06
C THR A 34 4.14 -13.45 -5.06
N SER A 35 3.82 -12.43 -5.86
CA SER A 35 2.80 -12.52 -6.90
C SER A 35 3.18 -13.52 -7.99
N ARG A 36 4.43 -13.51 -8.44
CA ARG A 36 4.97 -14.49 -9.37
C ARG A 36 4.91 -15.92 -8.80
N PHE A 37 5.28 -16.07 -7.54
CA PHE A 37 5.24 -17.39 -6.87
C PHE A 37 3.80 -17.94 -6.81
N ILE A 38 2.83 -17.10 -6.44
CA ILE A 38 1.41 -17.49 -6.42
C ILE A 38 0.92 -17.87 -7.84
N ALA A 39 1.32 -17.12 -8.88
CA ALA A 39 0.96 -17.42 -10.26
C ALA A 39 1.46 -18.80 -10.69
N ILE A 40 2.75 -19.09 -10.44
CA ILE A 40 3.35 -20.39 -10.76
C ILE A 40 2.66 -21.53 -9.99
N HIS A 41 2.39 -21.32 -8.71
CA HIS A 41 1.69 -22.30 -7.91
C HIS A 41 0.27 -22.56 -8.44
N ARG A 42 -0.46 -21.51 -8.80
CA ARG A 42 -1.82 -21.63 -9.35
C ARG A 42 -1.82 -22.33 -10.71
N GLN A 43 -0.82 -22.10 -11.56
CA GLN A 43 -0.68 -22.72 -12.87
C GLN A 43 -0.59 -24.26 -12.77
N SER A 44 -0.01 -24.77 -11.68
CA SER A 44 0.14 -26.21 -11.43
C SER A 44 -1.08 -26.87 -10.79
N GLN A 45 -2.10 -26.09 -10.42
CA GLN A 45 -3.29 -26.61 -9.72
C GLN A 45 -4.50 -26.68 -10.64
N THR A 46 -5.25 -27.79 -10.54
CA THR A 46 -6.59 -27.92 -11.11
C THR A 46 -7.60 -27.69 -9.98
N THR A 47 -8.35 -26.60 -10.03
CA THR A 47 -9.39 -26.29 -9.07
C THR A 47 -10.69 -25.96 -9.78
N SER A 48 -11.81 -26.49 -9.27
CA SER A 48 -13.13 -26.25 -9.84
C SER A 48 -13.71 -24.86 -9.49
N ASN A 49 -13.20 -24.22 -8.43
CA ASN A 49 -13.60 -22.90 -8.01
C ASN A 49 -12.36 -22.05 -7.63
N PRO A 50 -11.66 -21.50 -8.62
CA PRO A 50 -10.46 -20.73 -8.39
C PRO A 50 -10.82 -19.39 -7.73
N TYR A 51 -10.23 -19.14 -6.56
CA TYR A 51 -10.38 -17.88 -5.82
C TYR A 51 -9.01 -17.41 -5.36
N GLY A 52 -8.65 -16.18 -5.65
CA GLY A 52 -7.39 -15.59 -5.23
C GLY A 52 -7.47 -14.08 -5.07
N ARG A 53 -6.84 -13.56 -4.02
CA ARG A 53 -6.74 -12.14 -3.74
C ARG A 53 -5.31 -11.79 -3.35
N ILE A 54 -4.76 -10.77 -3.97
CA ILE A 54 -3.50 -10.15 -3.58
C ILE A 54 -3.80 -8.71 -3.18
N ILE A 55 -3.37 -8.33 -1.98
CA ILE A 55 -3.51 -6.98 -1.45
C ILE A 55 -2.11 -6.45 -1.16
N ASN A 56 -1.76 -5.35 -1.80
CA ASN A 56 -0.49 -4.67 -1.60
C ASN A 56 -0.68 -3.46 -0.70
N ILE A 57 0.11 -3.35 0.35
CA ILE A 57 0.09 -2.16 1.19
C ILE A 57 1.01 -1.11 0.59
N CYS A 58 0.38 -0.15 -0.09
CA CYS A 58 0.99 1.04 -0.66
C CYS A 58 1.22 2.13 0.42
N SER A 59 1.01 3.37 0.11
CA SER A 59 0.98 4.55 1.00
C SER A 59 0.45 5.73 0.21
N THR A 60 -0.09 6.75 0.87
CA THR A 60 -0.36 8.05 0.25
C THR A 60 0.88 8.69 -0.39
N ARG A 61 2.09 8.20 -0.04
CA ARG A 61 3.37 8.60 -0.66
C ARG A 61 3.53 8.20 -2.13
N TYR A 62 2.61 7.44 -2.71
CA TYR A 62 2.55 7.23 -4.16
C TYR A 62 2.11 8.49 -4.92
N LEU A 63 1.42 9.42 -4.23
CA LEU A 63 0.80 10.62 -4.79
C LEU A 63 1.42 11.91 -4.25
N MET A 64 1.84 11.93 -2.99
CA MET A 64 2.37 13.11 -2.32
C MET A 64 3.57 12.74 -1.47
N SER A 65 4.48 13.69 -1.26
CA SER A 65 5.76 13.41 -0.60
C SER A 65 6.18 14.55 0.32
N GLU A 66 7.14 14.29 1.16
CA GLU A 66 7.94 15.27 1.87
C GLU A 66 9.41 15.10 1.49
N SER A 67 10.22 16.11 1.77
CA SER A 67 11.66 16.09 1.45
C SER A 67 12.34 14.89 2.13
N GLY A 68 13.30 14.27 1.44
CA GLY A 68 14.06 13.13 1.97
C GLY A 68 13.33 11.79 1.90
N SER A 69 12.20 11.70 1.19
CA SER A 69 11.41 10.47 1.09
C SER A 69 11.50 9.80 -0.28
N GLU A 70 12.50 10.13 -1.11
CA GLU A 70 12.56 9.73 -2.52
C GLU A 70 12.51 8.21 -2.71
N GLY A 71 13.32 7.45 -1.97
CA GLY A 71 13.34 5.99 -2.05
C GLY A 71 12.01 5.35 -1.61
N TYR A 72 11.44 5.88 -0.52
CA TYR A 72 10.14 5.41 -0.03
C TYR A 72 9.02 5.73 -1.04
N ALA A 73 8.95 6.97 -1.52
CA ALA A 73 7.96 7.42 -2.50
C ALA A 73 8.08 6.61 -3.81
N ALA A 74 9.31 6.40 -4.31
CA ALA A 74 9.57 5.56 -5.49
C ALA A 74 9.07 4.14 -5.28
N SER A 75 9.35 3.53 -4.12
CA SER A 75 8.87 2.18 -3.80
C SER A 75 7.35 2.09 -3.78
N LYS A 76 6.67 3.07 -3.19
CA LYS A 76 5.21 3.08 -3.09
C LYS A 76 4.53 3.45 -4.41
N GLY A 77 5.12 4.36 -5.20
CA GLY A 77 4.72 4.60 -6.59
C GLY A 77 4.86 3.35 -7.46
N GLY A 78 5.97 2.61 -7.27
CA GLY A 78 6.19 1.31 -7.92
C GLY A 78 5.13 0.27 -7.53
N ILE A 79 4.74 0.17 -6.25
CA ILE A 79 3.66 -0.73 -5.80
C ILE A 79 2.33 -0.36 -6.46
N TYR A 80 2.00 0.93 -6.53
CA TYR A 80 0.80 1.42 -7.22
C TYR A 80 0.77 0.94 -8.67
N SER A 81 1.83 1.21 -9.44
CA SER A 81 1.91 0.82 -10.85
C SER A 81 1.95 -0.71 -11.04
N LEU A 82 2.68 -1.42 -10.18
CA LEU A 82 2.77 -2.88 -10.24
C LEU A 82 1.42 -3.55 -9.94
N THR A 83 0.58 -2.94 -9.10
CA THR A 83 -0.74 -3.49 -8.73
C THR A 83 -1.64 -3.66 -9.95
N HIS A 84 -1.84 -2.62 -10.77
CA HIS A 84 -2.70 -2.75 -11.96
C HIS A 84 -2.07 -3.63 -13.04
N ALA A 85 -0.74 -3.64 -13.18
CA ALA A 85 -0.07 -4.53 -14.12
C ALA A 85 -0.24 -6.02 -13.73
N LEU A 86 -0.11 -6.32 -12.43
CA LEU A 86 -0.34 -7.66 -11.89
C LEU A 86 -1.82 -8.08 -12.01
N ALA A 87 -2.76 -7.15 -11.82
CA ALA A 87 -4.19 -7.42 -11.97
C ALA A 87 -4.51 -7.99 -13.37
N LEU A 88 -3.92 -7.42 -14.42
CA LEU A 88 -4.07 -7.91 -15.78
C LEU A 88 -3.38 -9.27 -15.99
N SER A 89 -2.13 -9.39 -15.52
CA SER A 89 -1.34 -10.60 -15.71
C SER A 89 -1.92 -11.82 -14.99
N LEU A 90 -2.55 -11.60 -13.83
CA LEU A 90 -3.07 -12.65 -12.96
C LEU A 90 -4.55 -12.96 -13.18
N ALA A 91 -5.25 -12.21 -14.03
CA ALA A 91 -6.66 -12.44 -14.35
C ALA A 91 -6.94 -13.84 -14.86
N GLN A 92 -6.05 -14.39 -15.70
CA GLN A 92 -6.15 -15.75 -16.21
C GLN A 92 -6.11 -16.84 -15.12
N PHE A 93 -5.62 -16.51 -13.91
CA PHE A 93 -5.57 -17.39 -12.76
C PHE A 93 -6.70 -17.13 -11.77
N HIS A 94 -7.68 -16.30 -12.13
CA HIS A 94 -8.77 -15.85 -11.26
C HIS A 94 -8.27 -15.21 -9.93
N ILE A 95 -7.24 -14.37 -10.06
CA ILE A 95 -6.65 -13.64 -8.94
C ILE A 95 -6.87 -12.15 -9.17
N THR A 96 -7.52 -11.48 -8.24
CA THR A 96 -7.58 -10.02 -8.24
C THR A 96 -6.41 -9.45 -7.45
N VAL A 97 -5.92 -8.30 -7.89
CA VAL A 97 -4.81 -7.59 -7.26
C VAL A 97 -5.22 -6.16 -7.03
N ASN A 98 -5.24 -5.76 -5.77
CA ASN A 98 -5.53 -4.39 -5.38
C ASN A 98 -4.48 -3.86 -4.40
N SER A 99 -4.41 -2.55 -4.24
CA SER A 99 -3.59 -1.94 -3.21
C SER A 99 -4.41 -1.05 -2.28
N ILE A 100 -3.93 -0.93 -1.06
CA ILE A 100 -4.43 0.03 -0.08
C ILE A 100 -3.33 1.05 0.13
N ALA A 101 -3.68 2.33 0.08
CA ALA A 101 -2.77 3.44 0.35
C ALA A 101 -3.14 4.11 1.68
N PRO A 102 -2.55 3.66 2.80
CA PRO A 102 -2.74 4.31 4.09
C PRO A 102 -2.17 5.72 4.13
N GLY A 103 -2.84 6.61 4.87
CA GLY A 103 -2.22 7.81 5.40
C GLY A 103 -1.46 7.53 6.69
N TRP A 104 -1.51 8.46 7.63
CA TRP A 104 -0.91 8.24 8.95
C TRP A 104 -1.75 7.24 9.76
N ILE A 105 -1.17 6.07 9.99
CA ILE A 105 -1.71 4.99 10.83
C ILE A 105 -0.77 4.83 12.03
N GLN A 106 -1.27 5.14 13.21
CA GLN A 106 -0.50 4.98 14.44
C GLN A 106 -0.60 3.54 14.94
N THR A 107 0.54 2.87 15.02
CA THR A 107 0.62 1.44 15.40
C THR A 107 0.92 1.23 16.88
N HIS A 108 1.49 2.22 17.55
CA HIS A 108 1.90 2.17 18.96
C HIS A 108 1.52 3.48 19.66
N ASP A 109 1.32 3.42 20.95
CA ASP A 109 1.13 4.61 21.82
C ASP A 109 0.06 5.59 21.30
N TYR A 110 -1.07 5.08 20.81
CA TYR A 110 -2.14 5.90 20.21
C TYR A 110 -2.65 6.97 21.18
N ASP A 111 -2.71 6.66 22.46
CA ASP A 111 -3.19 7.56 23.52
C ASP A 111 -2.20 8.72 23.84
N ARG A 112 -0.99 8.67 23.29
CA ARG A 112 0.00 9.76 23.40
C ARG A 112 -0.09 10.78 22.27
N LEU A 113 -0.96 10.55 21.29
CA LEU A 113 -1.19 11.50 20.21
C LEU A 113 -1.83 12.77 20.76
N ARG A 114 -1.38 13.90 20.26
CA ARG A 114 -1.88 15.22 20.64
C ARG A 114 -3.18 15.54 19.87
N PRO A 115 -4.03 16.44 20.39
CA PRO A 115 -5.21 16.91 19.66
C PRO A 115 -4.88 17.45 18.25
N GLU A 116 -3.72 18.13 18.10
CA GLU A 116 -3.25 18.66 16.82
C GLU A 116 -2.96 17.56 15.80
N ASP A 117 -2.46 16.41 16.25
CA ASP A 117 -2.17 15.26 15.38
C ASP A 117 -3.49 14.71 14.78
N HIS A 118 -4.53 14.63 15.60
CA HIS A 118 -5.86 14.23 15.16
C HIS A 118 -6.50 15.27 14.21
N ALA A 119 -6.31 16.56 14.51
CA ALA A 119 -6.91 17.68 13.76
C ALA A 119 -6.35 17.81 12.33
N GLN A 120 -5.20 17.21 12.02
CA GLN A 120 -4.65 17.19 10.67
C GLN A 120 -5.56 16.46 9.67
N HIS A 121 -6.38 15.55 10.15
CA HIS A 121 -7.26 14.72 9.33
C HIS A 121 -8.69 15.28 9.29
N PRO A 122 -9.34 15.41 8.12
CA PRO A 122 -10.76 15.75 8.05
C PRO A 122 -11.67 14.84 8.89
N SER A 123 -11.31 13.55 9.03
CA SER A 123 -12.00 12.59 9.90
C SER A 123 -11.80 12.82 11.39
N ARG A 124 -11.05 13.88 11.80
CA ARG A 124 -10.79 14.27 13.18
C ARG A 124 -10.09 13.23 14.03
N ARG A 125 -9.36 12.33 13.42
CA ARG A 125 -8.51 11.37 14.11
C ARG A 125 -7.38 10.84 13.23
N VAL A 126 -6.28 10.46 13.84
CA VAL A 126 -5.24 9.63 13.24
C VAL A 126 -5.81 8.22 12.99
N GLY A 127 -5.37 7.56 11.93
CA GLY A 127 -5.80 6.21 11.60
C GLY A 127 -5.25 5.16 12.57
N LYS A 128 -5.93 4.02 12.61
CA LYS A 128 -5.54 2.84 13.40
C LYS A 128 -5.33 1.64 12.48
N PRO A 129 -4.54 0.63 12.88
CA PRO A 129 -4.35 -0.59 12.09
C PRO A 129 -5.66 -1.26 11.64
N GLU A 130 -6.70 -1.19 12.49
CA GLU A 130 -8.01 -1.75 12.20
C GLU A 130 -8.70 -1.09 11.01
N ASP A 131 -8.37 0.17 10.69
CA ASP A 131 -8.92 0.86 9.51
C ASP A 131 -8.43 0.19 8.23
N ILE A 132 -7.18 -0.22 8.21
CA ILE A 132 -6.58 -0.94 7.08
C ILE A 132 -7.04 -2.41 7.06
N ALA A 133 -7.07 -3.06 8.22
CA ALA A 133 -7.47 -4.46 8.34
C ALA A 133 -8.92 -4.69 7.86
N ARG A 134 -9.85 -3.76 8.14
CA ARG A 134 -11.23 -3.83 7.64
C ARG A 134 -11.29 -3.81 6.12
N MET A 135 -10.49 -2.96 5.47
CA MET A 135 -10.44 -2.91 4.01
C MET A 135 -9.77 -4.17 3.43
N CYS A 136 -8.70 -4.67 4.05
CA CYS A 136 -8.13 -5.95 3.65
C CYS A 136 -9.18 -7.06 3.69
N ARG A 137 -9.96 -7.14 4.76
CA ARG A 137 -11.03 -8.14 4.89
C ARG A 137 -12.08 -7.97 3.80
N PHE A 138 -12.54 -6.74 3.57
CA PHE A 138 -13.52 -6.43 2.52
C PHE A 138 -13.03 -6.89 1.14
N LEU A 139 -11.80 -6.54 0.77
CA LEU A 139 -11.22 -6.95 -0.51
C LEU A 139 -10.99 -8.46 -0.62
N CYS A 140 -10.92 -9.18 0.50
CA CYS A 140 -10.79 -10.63 0.54
C CYS A 140 -12.12 -11.37 0.40
N GLU A 141 -13.27 -10.71 0.55
CA GLU A 141 -14.58 -11.36 0.39
C GLU A 141 -14.78 -11.86 -1.05
N GLU A 142 -15.36 -13.03 -1.20
CA GLU A 142 -15.52 -13.68 -2.50
C GLU A 142 -16.37 -12.85 -3.46
N GLY A 143 -17.43 -12.21 -2.96
CA GLY A 143 -18.34 -11.37 -3.74
C GLY A 143 -17.74 -10.07 -4.25
N ASN A 144 -16.53 -9.69 -3.83
CA ASN A 144 -15.83 -8.48 -4.23
C ASN A 144 -14.81 -8.72 -5.37
N ASP A 145 -15.07 -9.68 -6.23
CA ASP A 145 -14.20 -10.08 -7.33
C ASP A 145 -14.17 -9.08 -8.51
N PHE A 146 -15.11 -8.15 -8.54
CA PHE A 146 -15.15 -7.10 -9.56
C PHE A 146 -14.29 -5.88 -9.20
N ILE A 147 -13.67 -5.86 -8.01
CA ILE A 147 -12.68 -4.84 -7.61
C ILE A 147 -11.30 -5.40 -7.96
N ASN A 148 -10.69 -4.89 -9.03
CA ASN A 148 -9.43 -5.39 -9.53
C ASN A 148 -8.57 -4.29 -10.16
N GLY A 149 -7.31 -4.20 -9.77
CA GLY A 149 -6.37 -3.19 -10.25
C GLY A 149 -6.45 -1.83 -9.52
N GLU A 150 -7.26 -1.74 -8.46
CA GLU A 150 -7.52 -0.49 -7.75
C GLU A 150 -6.51 -0.19 -6.64
N ASN A 151 -6.33 1.11 -6.38
CA ASN A 151 -5.60 1.61 -5.23
C ASN A 151 -6.51 2.43 -4.34
N ILE A 152 -6.85 1.89 -3.18
CA ILE A 152 -7.85 2.47 -2.26
C ILE A 152 -7.13 3.28 -1.18
N THR A 153 -7.32 4.59 -1.21
CA THR A 153 -6.75 5.49 -0.21
C THR A 153 -7.55 5.46 1.09
N ILE A 154 -6.88 5.22 2.21
CA ILE A 154 -7.45 5.23 3.56
C ILE A 154 -6.60 6.15 4.45
N ASP A 155 -6.95 7.41 4.49
CA ASP A 155 -6.15 8.47 5.08
C ASP A 155 -6.95 9.51 5.90
N GLY A 156 -8.21 9.21 6.17
CA GLY A 156 -9.09 10.15 6.86
C GLY A 156 -9.38 11.44 6.08
N GLY A 157 -9.19 11.42 4.74
CA GLY A 157 -9.40 12.54 3.85
C GLY A 157 -8.21 13.51 3.75
N MET A 158 -7.06 13.18 4.33
CA MET A 158 -5.90 14.07 4.40
C MET A 158 -5.41 14.49 3.00
N THR A 159 -5.32 13.56 2.04
CA THR A 159 -4.88 13.85 0.67
C THR A 159 -5.90 14.67 -0.16
N LYS A 160 -7.10 14.90 0.36
CA LYS A 160 -8.15 15.71 -0.29
C LYS A 160 -8.22 17.13 0.26
N LYS A 161 -7.45 17.42 1.31
CA LYS A 161 -7.46 18.73 1.96
C LYS A 161 -6.59 19.72 1.17
N MET A 162 -7.11 20.92 0.94
CA MET A 162 -6.29 22.06 0.48
C MET A 162 -5.35 22.49 1.58
N ILE A 163 -4.13 22.86 1.21
CA ILE A 163 -3.06 23.24 2.14
C ILE A 163 -2.96 24.73 2.43
N TYR A 164 -3.77 25.54 1.76
CA TYR A 164 -3.79 26.98 2.01
C TYR A 164 -4.30 27.27 3.44
N THR A 165 -3.56 28.08 4.16
CA THR A 165 -4.03 28.67 5.42
C THR A 165 -4.80 29.95 5.10
N GLU A 166 -5.98 30.07 5.69
CA GLU A 166 -6.77 31.31 5.69
C GLU A 166 -6.12 32.35 6.60
#